data_72ef882c093b03be28e0b823f15651d3
#
_entry.id   72ef882c093b03be28e0b823f15651d3
#
_cell.length_a   1.000
_cell.length_b   1.000
_cell.length_c   1.000
_cell.angle_alpha   90.00
_cell.angle_beta   90.00
_cell.angle_gamma   90.00
#
_symmetry.space_group_name_H-M   'P 1'
#
loop_
_entity.id
_entity.type
_entity.pdbx_description
1 polymer ?
#
loop_
_entity_poly.entity_id
_entity_poly.type
_entity_poly.pdbx_seq_one_letter_code
_entity_poly.pdbx_strand_id
1 'polypeptide(L)'
;PAPIPPVSNISLQEDLKISVACNSESFSFIYQEHLDVLCRLGTVILFNPEDNRPLPEGTDLLYLPGGYPEKHYEKLRQAWQRMQSIRNYAESGGRVLAECGGMIYLSKGILLDRSEHSDSEVGLQAGVLPFFISNRKADRRLTLGYRQFDYNGQHLRGHEFHYTQFEPKPEESLESVTQVYNAKRMPVSTPVFRYKNVIASYTHLYWGEIDLLKLFE
;
A
#
# COMPACT_ATOMS: atom_id res chain seq x y z
N PRO A 1 -20.33 49.32 -20.52
CA PRO A 1 -20.22 47.86 -20.53
C PRO A 1 -19.05 47.45 -19.61
N ALA A 2 -19.38 46.67 -18.59
CA ALA A 2 -18.41 46.16 -17.63
C ALA A 2 -17.54 45.08 -18.34
N PRO A 3 -16.24 45.03 -18.06
CA PRO A 3 -15.39 44.00 -18.64
C PRO A 3 -15.77 42.61 -18.10
N ILE A 4 -15.89 41.65 -19.01
CA ILE A 4 -16.10 40.24 -18.71
C ILE A 4 -14.89 39.76 -17.93
N PRO A 5 -15.02 39.15 -16.74
CA PRO A 5 -13.87 38.59 -16.04
C PRO A 5 -13.25 37.45 -16.87
N PRO A 6 -11.93 37.32 -16.85
CA PRO A 6 -11.29 36.25 -17.57
C PRO A 6 -11.77 34.91 -17.06
N VAL A 7 -12.15 34.04 -17.98
CA VAL A 7 -12.46 32.63 -17.70
C VAL A 7 -11.19 32.07 -17.04
N SER A 8 -11.29 31.76 -15.75
CA SER A 8 -10.24 31.02 -15.05
C SER A 8 -9.95 29.76 -15.85
N ASN A 9 -8.71 29.58 -16.26
CA ASN A 9 -8.25 28.34 -16.83
C ASN A 9 -8.57 27.23 -15.85
N ILE A 10 -9.64 26.49 -16.12
CA ILE A 10 -9.82 25.18 -15.57
C ILE A 10 -8.66 24.38 -16.15
N SER A 11 -7.62 24.17 -15.36
CA SER A 11 -6.59 23.19 -15.70
C SER A 11 -7.36 21.90 -15.92
N LEU A 12 -7.37 21.42 -17.15
CA LEU A 12 -7.80 20.07 -17.47
C LEU A 12 -6.91 19.18 -16.61
N GLN A 13 -7.45 18.68 -15.51
CA GLN A 13 -6.80 17.67 -14.69
C GLN A 13 -6.60 16.50 -15.66
N GLU A 14 -5.35 16.20 -15.98
CA GLU A 14 -5.06 15.01 -16.79
C GLU A 14 -5.75 13.83 -16.14
N ASP A 15 -6.55 13.12 -16.92
CA ASP A 15 -7.31 11.97 -16.44
C ASP A 15 -6.32 10.85 -16.08
N LEU A 16 -6.02 10.70 -14.79
CA LEU A 16 -5.07 9.72 -14.29
C LEU A 16 -5.60 8.31 -14.52
N LYS A 17 -4.73 7.41 -14.92
CA LYS A 17 -5.00 5.97 -14.90
C LYS A 17 -4.63 5.40 -13.54
N ILE A 18 -5.64 4.95 -12.81
CA ILE A 18 -5.50 4.45 -11.44
C ILE A 18 -5.78 2.96 -11.42
N SER A 19 -4.76 2.17 -11.12
CA SER A 19 -4.88 0.72 -10.98
C SER A 19 -5.04 0.35 -9.51
N VAL A 20 -6.06 -0.47 -9.21
CA VAL A 20 -6.39 -0.88 -7.86
C VAL A 20 -6.40 -2.39 -7.76
N ALA A 21 -5.58 -2.95 -6.88
CA ALA A 21 -5.61 -4.37 -6.57
C ALA A 21 -6.89 -4.73 -5.82
N CYS A 22 -7.64 -5.69 -6.36
CA CYS A 22 -8.91 -6.11 -5.77
C CYS A 22 -9.18 -7.58 -6.11
N ASN A 23 -9.47 -8.38 -5.09
CA ASN A 23 -10.03 -9.72 -5.24
C ASN A 23 -10.79 -10.09 -3.96
N SER A 24 -11.39 -11.28 -3.91
CA SER A 24 -12.19 -11.71 -2.78
C SER A 24 -11.37 -12.22 -1.59
N GLU A 25 -10.06 -12.41 -1.74
CA GLU A 25 -9.22 -13.09 -0.75
C GLU A 25 -8.03 -12.25 -0.31
N SER A 26 -7.00 -12.14 -1.15
CA SER A 26 -5.71 -11.52 -0.76
C SER A 26 -5.74 -10.00 -0.67
N PHE A 27 -6.65 -9.34 -1.41
CA PHE A 27 -6.84 -7.88 -1.45
C PHE A 27 -8.32 -7.52 -1.37
N SER A 28 -8.95 -7.88 -0.26
CA SER A 28 -10.41 -7.78 -0.08
C SER A 28 -10.87 -6.52 0.65
N PHE A 29 -9.97 -5.74 1.24
CA PHE A 29 -10.31 -4.57 2.06
C PHE A 29 -10.32 -3.28 1.25
N ILE A 30 -11.21 -3.22 0.27
CA ILE A 30 -11.46 -1.99 -0.45
C ILE A 30 -12.81 -1.40 -0.02
N TYR A 31 -12.82 -0.10 0.26
CA TYR A 31 -14.01 0.64 0.67
C TYR A 31 -14.57 1.44 -0.50
N GLN A 32 -15.89 1.54 -0.57
CA GLN A 32 -16.56 2.34 -1.59
C GLN A 32 -16.10 3.80 -1.59
N GLU A 33 -15.89 4.37 -0.41
CA GLU A 33 -15.35 5.72 -0.25
C GLU A 33 -14.01 5.92 -0.97
N HIS A 34 -13.10 4.93 -0.88
CA HIS A 34 -11.81 4.97 -1.60
C HIS A 34 -12.01 4.95 -3.10
N LEU A 35 -12.89 4.10 -3.61
CA LEU A 35 -13.21 4.07 -5.03
C LEU A 35 -13.83 5.38 -5.50
N ASP A 36 -14.71 5.99 -4.72
CA ASP A 36 -15.34 7.26 -5.04
C ASP A 36 -14.32 8.40 -5.12
N VAL A 37 -13.35 8.43 -4.19
CA VAL A 37 -12.23 9.39 -4.24
C VAL A 37 -11.39 9.19 -5.48
N LEU A 38 -11.01 7.95 -5.79
CA LEU A 38 -10.18 7.62 -6.95
C LEU A 38 -10.89 7.93 -8.27
N CYS A 39 -12.20 7.65 -8.37
CA CYS A 39 -12.99 7.97 -9.56
C CYS A 39 -13.09 9.48 -9.83
N ARG A 40 -12.95 10.32 -8.81
CA ARG A 40 -12.86 11.77 -8.98
C ARG A 40 -11.50 12.24 -9.48
N LEU A 41 -10.44 11.46 -9.27
CA LEU A 41 -9.08 11.76 -9.71
C LEU A 41 -8.79 11.27 -11.13
N GLY A 42 -9.46 10.23 -11.58
CA GLY A 42 -9.21 9.67 -12.90
C GLY A 42 -10.01 8.40 -13.19
N THR A 43 -9.53 7.64 -14.16
CA THR A 43 -10.11 6.35 -14.55
C THR A 43 -9.58 5.24 -13.68
N VAL A 44 -10.45 4.53 -12.98
CA VAL A 44 -10.12 3.41 -12.10
C VAL A 44 -10.21 2.09 -12.85
N ILE A 45 -9.13 1.29 -12.78
CA ILE A 45 -9.05 -0.06 -13.31
C ILE A 45 -8.80 -1.01 -12.14
N LEU A 46 -9.75 -1.91 -11.89
CA LEU A 46 -9.57 -2.98 -10.91
C LEU A 46 -8.81 -4.15 -11.56
N PHE A 47 -7.83 -4.69 -10.86
CA PHE A 47 -7.10 -5.87 -11.32
C PHE A 47 -6.95 -6.89 -10.20
N ASN A 48 -6.93 -8.17 -10.55
CA ASN A 48 -6.67 -9.24 -9.61
C ASN A 48 -5.15 -9.50 -9.52
N PRO A 49 -4.50 -9.29 -8.37
CA PRO A 49 -3.07 -9.54 -8.20
C PRO A 49 -2.65 -11.00 -8.40
N GLU A 50 -3.59 -11.95 -8.34
CA GLU A 50 -3.33 -13.36 -8.56
C GLU A 50 -3.31 -13.75 -10.05
N ASP A 51 -3.74 -12.87 -10.95
CA ASP A 51 -3.64 -13.06 -12.39
C ASP A 51 -2.21 -12.81 -12.87
N ASN A 52 -1.63 -13.79 -13.56
CA ASN A 52 -0.27 -13.69 -14.08
C ASN A 52 -0.21 -12.84 -15.36
N ARG A 53 -0.41 -11.55 -15.20
CA ARG A 53 -0.36 -10.53 -16.26
C ARG A 53 0.40 -9.30 -15.75
N PRO A 54 1.02 -8.52 -16.61
CA PRO A 54 1.60 -7.24 -16.20
C PRO A 54 0.57 -6.29 -15.57
N LEU A 55 1.04 -5.33 -14.79
CA LEU A 55 0.22 -4.20 -14.34
C LEU A 55 -0.44 -3.52 -15.56
N PRO A 56 -1.69 -3.05 -15.46
CA PRO A 56 -2.34 -2.32 -16.55
C PRO A 56 -1.43 -1.22 -17.12
N GLU A 57 -1.30 -1.19 -18.43
CA GLU A 57 -0.43 -0.26 -19.14
C GLU A 57 -0.86 1.19 -18.91
N GLY A 58 0.12 2.08 -18.75
CA GLY A 58 -0.13 3.51 -18.55
C GLY A 58 -0.63 3.86 -17.15
N THR A 59 -0.44 3.00 -16.15
CA THR A 59 -0.78 3.29 -14.76
C THR A 59 -0.02 4.52 -14.26
N ASP A 60 -0.75 5.50 -13.72
CA ASP A 60 -0.22 6.73 -13.12
C ASP A 60 -0.25 6.70 -11.59
N LEU A 61 -1.13 5.91 -11.02
CA LEU A 61 -1.26 5.66 -9.59
C LEU A 61 -1.66 4.21 -9.35
N LEU A 62 -0.92 3.52 -8.51
CA LEU A 62 -1.23 2.18 -8.03
C LEU A 62 -1.67 2.22 -6.58
N TYR A 63 -2.86 1.71 -6.31
CA TYR A 63 -3.37 1.51 -4.96
C TYR A 63 -3.40 0.02 -4.61
N LEU A 64 -2.67 -0.33 -3.56
CA LEU A 64 -2.65 -1.66 -2.97
C LEU A 64 -3.33 -1.61 -1.60
N PRO A 65 -4.62 -1.96 -1.53
CA PRO A 65 -5.38 -1.94 -0.28
C PRO A 65 -4.97 -3.07 0.67
N GLY A 66 -5.63 -3.11 1.81
CA GLY A 66 -5.48 -4.21 2.75
C GLY A 66 -6.12 -5.51 2.28
N GLY A 67 -5.83 -6.54 3.02
CA GLY A 67 -6.24 -7.91 2.81
C GLY A 67 -5.32 -8.86 3.55
N TYR A 68 -5.27 -10.10 3.11
CA TYR A 68 -4.46 -11.15 3.74
C TYR A 68 -3.52 -11.84 2.73
N PRO A 69 -2.54 -11.11 2.15
CA PRO A 69 -1.60 -11.72 1.21
C PRO A 69 -0.76 -12.83 1.85
N GLU A 70 -0.53 -12.77 3.17
CA GLU A 70 0.19 -13.79 3.94
C GLU A 70 -0.54 -15.14 3.97
N LYS A 71 -1.85 -15.16 3.72
CA LYS A 71 -2.65 -16.38 3.62
C LYS A 71 -2.74 -16.91 2.18
N HIS A 72 -2.37 -16.10 1.20
CA HIS A 72 -2.49 -16.39 -0.25
C HIS A 72 -1.17 -16.19 -1.01
N TYR A 73 -0.04 -16.22 -0.30
CA TYR A 73 1.26 -15.89 -0.87
C TYR A 73 1.68 -16.78 -2.04
N GLU A 74 1.27 -18.05 -2.05
CA GLU A 74 1.61 -18.97 -3.15
C GLU A 74 0.93 -18.57 -4.45
N LYS A 75 -0.36 -18.25 -4.40
CA LYS A 75 -1.12 -17.76 -5.57
C LYS A 75 -0.54 -16.45 -6.09
N LEU A 76 -0.21 -15.53 -5.20
CA LEU A 76 0.41 -14.26 -5.55
C LEU A 76 1.79 -14.46 -6.20
N ARG A 77 2.60 -15.35 -5.65
CA ARG A 77 3.93 -15.68 -6.19
C ARG A 77 3.85 -16.31 -7.58
N GLN A 78 2.86 -17.15 -7.84
CA GLN A 78 2.63 -17.74 -9.16
C GLN A 78 2.32 -16.67 -10.22
N ALA A 79 1.74 -15.55 -9.82
CA ALA A 79 1.54 -14.39 -10.67
C ALA A 79 2.82 -13.52 -10.75
N TRP A 80 3.94 -14.12 -11.11
CA TRP A 80 5.26 -13.48 -11.11
C TRP A 80 5.40 -12.33 -12.10
N GLN A 81 4.72 -12.37 -13.25
CA GLN A 81 4.72 -11.26 -14.21
C GLN A 81 4.06 -10.01 -13.60
N ARG A 82 2.99 -10.20 -12.83
CA ARG A 82 2.32 -9.13 -12.11
C ARG A 82 3.25 -8.51 -11.07
N MET A 83 3.88 -9.32 -10.23
CA MET A 83 4.84 -8.85 -9.24
C MET A 83 6.02 -8.12 -9.85
N GLN A 84 6.59 -8.66 -10.93
CA GLN A 84 7.72 -8.02 -11.61
C GLN A 84 7.33 -6.69 -12.23
N SER A 85 6.17 -6.60 -12.87
CA SER A 85 5.71 -5.34 -13.46
C SER A 85 5.42 -4.27 -12.41
N ILE A 86 4.85 -4.64 -11.27
CA ILE A 86 4.64 -3.74 -10.13
C ILE A 86 5.98 -3.26 -9.56
N ARG A 87 6.94 -4.16 -9.40
CA ARG A 87 8.30 -3.81 -8.98
C ARG A 87 8.95 -2.82 -9.94
N ASN A 88 8.91 -3.09 -11.23
CA ASN A 88 9.46 -2.21 -12.25
C ASN A 88 8.78 -0.84 -12.25
N TYR A 89 7.46 -0.81 -12.09
CA TYR A 89 6.69 0.43 -11.96
C TYR A 89 7.14 1.27 -10.76
N ALA A 90 7.27 0.66 -9.59
CA ALA A 90 7.75 1.31 -8.38
C ALA A 90 9.20 1.80 -8.51
N GLU A 91 10.11 0.96 -9.03
CA GLU A 91 11.52 1.30 -9.22
C GLU A 91 11.73 2.43 -10.23
N SER A 92 10.85 2.56 -11.23
CA SER A 92 10.90 3.66 -12.20
C SER A 92 10.28 4.97 -11.68
N GLY A 93 9.85 5.02 -10.43
CA GLY A 93 9.28 6.22 -9.80
C GLY A 93 7.77 6.33 -9.88
N GLY A 94 7.06 5.27 -10.27
CA GLY A 94 5.60 5.23 -10.27
C GLY A 94 5.00 5.41 -8.86
N ARG A 95 3.88 6.11 -8.78
CA ARG A 95 3.19 6.39 -7.51
C ARG A 95 2.48 5.14 -7.02
N VAL A 96 2.78 4.74 -5.78
CA VAL A 96 2.15 3.59 -5.11
C VAL A 96 1.72 3.99 -3.71
N LEU A 97 0.46 3.77 -3.37
CA LEU A 97 -0.02 3.78 -1.99
C LEU A 97 -0.33 2.34 -1.59
N ALA A 98 0.34 1.85 -0.55
CA ALA A 98 0.20 0.48 -0.05
C ALA A 98 -0.15 0.48 1.44
N GLU A 99 -1.30 -0.08 1.77
CA GLU A 99 -1.85 -0.11 3.12
C GLU A 99 -1.95 -1.55 3.63
N CYS A 100 -1.41 -1.82 4.82
CA CYS A 100 -1.45 -3.14 5.48
C CYS A 100 -1.03 -4.29 4.55
N GLY A 101 -1.97 -5.10 4.08
CA GLY A 101 -1.70 -6.18 3.12
C GLY A 101 -0.98 -5.72 1.85
N GLY A 102 -1.26 -4.52 1.38
CA GLY A 102 -0.56 -3.92 0.25
C GLY A 102 0.93 -3.70 0.53
N MET A 103 1.28 -3.27 1.74
CA MET A 103 2.68 -3.16 2.18
C MET A 103 3.33 -4.54 2.29
N ILE A 104 2.65 -5.53 2.84
CA ILE A 104 3.14 -6.91 2.94
C ILE A 104 3.47 -7.46 1.55
N TYR A 105 2.59 -7.23 0.57
CA TYR A 105 2.82 -7.62 -0.82
C TYR A 105 4.08 -6.99 -1.44
N LEU A 106 4.41 -5.77 -1.06
CA LEU A 106 5.62 -5.07 -1.54
C LEU A 106 6.90 -5.46 -0.82
N SER A 107 6.83 -6.19 0.29
CA SER A 107 8.00 -6.68 1.03
C SER A 107 8.82 -7.67 0.21
N LYS A 108 10.00 -8.03 0.70
CA LYS A 108 10.82 -9.12 0.12
C LYS A 108 10.10 -10.47 0.18
N GLY A 109 9.33 -10.70 1.23
CA GLY A 109 8.61 -11.94 1.42
C GLY A 109 8.02 -12.06 2.82
N ILE A 110 7.34 -13.17 3.03
CA ILE A 110 6.68 -13.52 4.29
C ILE A 110 7.42 -14.68 4.92
N LEU A 111 7.89 -14.48 6.16
CA LEU A 111 8.52 -15.52 6.95
C LEU A 111 7.43 -16.44 7.51
N LEU A 112 7.61 -17.74 7.32
CA LEU A 112 6.65 -18.78 7.67
C LEU A 112 7.25 -19.78 8.64
N ASP A 113 6.41 -20.44 9.43
CA ASP A 113 6.83 -21.64 10.17
C ASP A 113 7.13 -22.76 9.18
N ARG A 114 8.16 -23.59 9.50
CA ARG A 114 8.43 -24.81 8.75
C ARG A 114 7.21 -25.73 8.80
N SER A 115 6.79 -26.23 7.66
CA SER A 115 5.80 -27.31 7.59
C SER A 115 6.48 -28.61 7.15
N GLU A 116 5.91 -29.75 7.53
CA GLU A 116 6.39 -31.07 7.11
C GLU A 116 6.39 -31.27 5.57
N HIS A 117 5.72 -30.34 4.85
CA HIS A 117 5.50 -30.44 3.40
C HIS A 117 6.11 -29.28 2.59
N SER A 118 6.87 -28.39 3.21
CA SER A 118 7.45 -27.23 2.53
C SER A 118 8.91 -27.03 2.94
N ASP A 119 9.78 -27.10 1.95
CA ASP A 119 11.22 -26.79 2.12
C ASP A 119 11.48 -25.28 2.24
N SER A 120 10.48 -24.44 2.01
CA SER A 120 10.60 -22.98 2.00
C SER A 120 10.01 -22.36 3.26
N GLU A 121 10.85 -21.67 4.01
CA GLU A 121 10.46 -20.85 5.16
C GLU A 121 10.04 -19.43 4.76
N VAL A 122 10.08 -19.09 3.48
CA VAL A 122 9.84 -17.75 2.97
C VAL A 122 8.92 -17.79 1.76
N GLY A 123 7.79 -17.11 1.89
CA GLY A 123 6.90 -16.80 0.76
C GLY A 123 7.35 -15.53 0.06
N LEU A 124 8.11 -15.61 -1.05
CA LEU A 124 8.59 -14.44 -1.77
C LEU A 124 7.44 -13.57 -2.26
N GLN A 125 7.62 -12.26 -2.17
CA GLN A 125 6.68 -11.22 -2.61
C GLN A 125 7.32 -10.29 -3.64
N ALA A 126 6.74 -9.12 -3.90
CA ALA A 126 7.18 -8.24 -4.98
C ALA A 126 8.59 -7.65 -4.80
N GLY A 127 9.10 -7.57 -3.57
CA GLY A 127 10.49 -7.20 -3.30
C GLY A 127 10.83 -5.73 -3.58
N VAL A 128 9.86 -4.84 -3.43
CA VAL A 128 10.08 -3.38 -3.55
C VAL A 128 10.67 -2.81 -2.26
N LEU A 129 10.16 -3.25 -1.12
CA LEU A 129 10.62 -2.82 0.21
C LEU A 129 11.68 -3.79 0.76
N PRO A 130 12.72 -3.31 1.47
CA PRO A 130 13.91 -4.10 1.77
C PRO A 130 13.80 -4.99 3.01
N PHE A 131 12.60 -5.33 3.45
CA PHE A 131 12.38 -6.13 4.66
C PHE A 131 11.42 -7.28 4.41
N PHE A 132 11.45 -8.27 5.30
CA PHE A 132 10.48 -9.35 5.39
C PHE A 132 9.40 -9.03 6.41
N ILE A 133 8.22 -9.61 6.20
CA ILE A 133 7.13 -9.61 7.17
C ILE A 133 7.01 -11.01 7.77
N SER A 134 6.94 -11.11 9.09
CA SER A 134 6.81 -12.40 9.77
C SER A 134 5.35 -12.77 10.02
N ASN A 135 4.97 -13.97 9.58
CA ASN A 135 3.72 -14.64 9.93
C ASN A 135 3.96 -15.89 10.77
N ARG A 136 5.15 -16.03 11.37
CA ARG A 136 5.49 -17.13 12.27
C ARG A 136 4.72 -17.00 13.58
N LYS A 137 4.33 -18.13 14.15
CA LYS A 137 3.59 -18.18 15.44
C LYS A 137 4.33 -17.45 16.56
N ALA A 138 5.66 -17.55 16.59
CA ALA A 138 6.48 -16.88 17.60
C ALA A 138 6.44 -15.34 17.52
N ASP A 139 6.19 -14.77 16.34
CA ASP A 139 6.22 -13.33 16.09
C ASP A 139 4.83 -12.71 16.03
N ARG A 140 3.80 -13.49 15.72
CA ARG A 140 2.42 -13.01 15.55
C ARG A 140 1.87 -12.47 16.85
N ARG A 141 1.31 -11.27 16.78
CA ARG A 141 0.54 -10.65 17.86
C ARG A 141 -0.47 -9.66 17.28
N LEU A 142 -1.63 -9.57 17.88
CA LEU A 142 -2.62 -8.59 17.48
C LEU A 142 -2.12 -7.19 17.78
N THR A 143 -2.05 -6.38 16.73
CA THR A 143 -1.76 -4.94 16.82
C THR A 143 -2.96 -4.21 16.23
N LEU A 144 -3.59 -3.37 17.03
CA LEU A 144 -4.78 -2.63 16.59
C LEU A 144 -4.89 -1.28 17.29
N GLY A 145 -5.58 -0.36 16.65
CA GLY A 145 -5.95 0.92 17.20
C GLY A 145 -6.02 2.05 16.18
N TYR A 146 -6.50 3.20 16.63
CA TYR A 146 -6.43 4.42 15.83
C TYR A 146 -5.00 4.88 15.68
N ARG A 147 -4.70 5.45 14.49
CA ARG A 147 -3.40 6.04 14.16
C ARG A 147 -3.60 7.40 13.55
N GLN A 148 -2.69 8.32 13.86
CA GLN A 148 -2.65 9.65 13.28
C GLN A 148 -1.20 10.11 13.11
N PHE A 149 -0.92 10.84 12.05
CA PHE A 149 0.40 11.38 11.76
C PHE A 149 0.31 12.51 10.74
N ASP A 150 1.33 13.34 10.72
CA ASP A 150 1.47 14.40 9.74
C ASP A 150 2.46 13.98 8.65
N TYR A 151 2.10 14.22 7.41
CA TYR A 151 2.96 13.96 6.26
C TYR A 151 2.61 14.89 5.10
N ASN A 152 3.65 15.49 4.48
CA ASN A 152 3.52 16.43 3.37
C ASN A 152 2.45 17.52 3.61
N GLY A 153 2.46 18.10 4.80
CA GLY A 153 1.57 19.20 5.17
C GLY A 153 0.12 18.80 5.41
N GLN A 154 -0.16 17.50 5.51
CA GLN A 154 -1.49 16.99 5.80
C GLN A 154 -1.51 16.21 7.11
N HIS A 155 -2.61 16.31 7.83
CA HIS A 155 -2.89 15.47 9.00
C HIS A 155 -3.67 14.24 8.57
N LEU A 156 -3.06 13.07 8.72
CA LEU A 156 -3.62 11.80 8.27
C LEU A 156 -4.12 10.99 9.47
N ARG A 157 -5.24 10.33 9.28
CA ARG A 157 -5.88 9.46 10.28
C ARG A 157 -6.20 8.12 9.67
N GLY A 158 -6.23 7.10 10.50
CA GLY A 158 -6.59 5.77 10.08
C GLY A 158 -6.66 4.79 11.23
N HIS A 159 -6.67 3.53 10.89
CA HIS A 159 -6.60 2.47 11.88
C HIS A 159 -5.59 1.40 11.46
N GLU A 160 -5.06 0.71 12.45
CA GLU A 160 -4.16 -0.42 12.29
C GLU A 160 -4.85 -1.67 12.85
N PHE A 161 -4.78 -2.76 12.10
CA PHE A 161 -5.26 -4.06 12.52
C PHE A 161 -4.52 -5.16 11.76
N HIS A 162 -3.65 -5.88 12.44
CA HIS A 162 -2.91 -7.00 11.86
C HIS A 162 -2.34 -7.93 12.92
N TYR A 163 -2.03 -9.17 12.51
CA TYR A 163 -1.33 -10.15 13.34
C TYR A 163 0.13 -10.31 12.93
N THR A 164 0.45 -10.11 11.65
CA THR A 164 1.84 -10.13 11.14
C THR A 164 2.65 -9.01 11.76
N GLN A 165 3.97 -9.19 11.81
CA GLN A 165 4.91 -8.22 12.33
C GLN A 165 6.09 -8.07 11.38
N PHE A 166 6.85 -6.99 11.49
CA PHE A 166 8.15 -6.91 10.82
C PHE A 166 9.08 -7.99 11.36
N GLU A 167 10.01 -8.46 10.51
CA GLU A 167 11.02 -9.40 10.96
C GLU A 167 11.79 -8.85 12.18
N PRO A 168 12.07 -9.69 13.20
CA PRO A 168 12.66 -9.20 14.45
C PRO A 168 14.08 -8.61 14.32
N LYS A 169 14.82 -9.03 13.29
CA LYS A 169 16.21 -8.60 13.05
C LYS A 169 16.43 -8.41 11.55
N PRO A 170 15.96 -7.29 10.98
CA PRO A 170 16.13 -7.03 9.56
C PRO A 170 17.62 -6.78 9.21
N GLU A 171 18.06 -7.32 8.07
CA GLU A 171 19.37 -7.00 7.53
C GLU A 171 19.42 -5.57 7.00
N GLU A 172 18.33 -5.13 6.40
CA GLU A 172 18.13 -3.79 5.92
C GLU A 172 16.84 -3.22 6.53
N SER A 173 16.83 -1.94 6.77
CA SER A 173 15.65 -1.23 7.28
C SER A 173 15.47 0.11 6.58
N LEU A 174 14.21 0.51 6.47
CA LEU A 174 13.82 1.88 6.12
C LEU A 174 13.46 2.62 7.41
N GLU A 175 13.85 3.88 7.47
CA GLU A 175 13.37 4.75 8.55
C GLU A 175 11.94 5.20 8.27
N SER A 176 11.16 5.37 9.33
CA SER A 176 9.83 5.98 9.21
C SER A 176 9.98 7.47 8.85
N VAL A 177 9.21 7.93 7.88
CA VAL A 177 9.22 9.33 7.43
C VAL A 177 8.47 10.27 8.36
N THR A 178 7.76 9.73 9.35
CA THR A 178 7.00 10.50 10.33
C THR A 178 6.81 9.70 11.62
N GLN A 179 6.51 10.39 12.70
CA GLN A 179 6.08 9.76 13.95
C GLN A 179 4.57 9.53 13.92
N VAL A 180 4.16 8.31 14.21
CA VAL A 180 2.75 7.93 14.31
C VAL A 180 2.31 7.96 15.78
N TYR A 181 1.09 8.43 16.00
CA TYR A 181 0.48 8.56 17.33
C TYR A 181 -0.83 7.76 17.40
N ASN A 182 -1.17 7.32 18.61
CA ASN A 182 -2.48 6.71 18.88
C ASN A 182 -3.57 7.78 19.14
N ALA A 183 -4.79 7.34 19.44
CA ALA A 183 -5.92 8.24 19.74
C ALA A 183 -5.67 9.17 20.94
N LYS A 184 -4.83 8.78 21.88
CA LYS A 184 -4.43 9.59 23.06
C LYS A 184 -3.24 10.49 22.77
N ARG A 185 -2.80 10.60 21.52
CA ARG A 185 -1.62 11.34 21.08
C ARG A 185 -0.30 10.84 21.68
N MET A 186 -0.26 9.57 22.06
CA MET A 186 0.98 8.93 22.49
C MET A 186 1.68 8.33 21.28
N PRO A 187 3.02 8.41 21.18
CA PRO A 187 3.77 7.84 20.07
C PRO A 187 3.64 6.32 20.06
N VAL A 188 3.53 5.76 18.88
CA VAL A 188 3.53 4.32 18.62
C VAL A 188 4.65 3.96 17.65
N SER A 189 5.09 2.71 17.68
CA SER A 189 6.23 2.25 16.87
C SER A 189 5.87 1.96 15.40
N THR A 190 4.59 2.02 15.03
CA THR A 190 4.13 1.79 13.66
C THR A 190 4.82 2.75 12.69
N PRO A 191 5.61 2.26 11.72
CA PRO A 191 6.29 3.13 10.77
C PRO A 191 5.40 3.51 9.60
N VAL A 192 5.74 4.63 8.97
CA VAL A 192 5.29 5.00 7.63
C VAL A 192 6.53 5.09 6.74
N PHE A 193 6.57 4.32 5.68
CA PHE A 193 7.71 4.26 4.80
C PHE A 193 7.49 5.09 3.52
N ARG A 194 8.56 5.69 3.05
CA ARG A 194 8.66 6.25 1.71
C ARG A 194 9.88 5.66 1.03
N TYR A 195 9.65 5.00 -0.11
CA TYR A 195 10.70 4.54 -1.01
C TYR A 195 10.38 5.04 -2.42
N LYS A 196 11.20 5.96 -2.95
CA LYS A 196 10.89 6.68 -4.20
C LYS A 196 9.47 7.29 -4.10
N ASN A 197 8.55 6.92 -4.97
CA ASN A 197 7.14 7.31 -4.90
C ASN A 197 6.22 6.22 -4.34
N VAL A 198 6.76 5.32 -3.54
CA VAL A 198 5.99 4.32 -2.78
C VAL A 198 5.81 4.80 -1.37
N ILE A 199 4.56 4.90 -0.92
CA ILE A 199 4.19 5.19 0.46
C ILE A 199 3.53 3.92 1.00
N ALA A 200 4.04 3.39 2.11
CA ALA A 200 3.59 2.14 2.68
C ALA A 200 3.54 2.18 4.21
N SER A 201 2.48 1.62 4.79
CA SER A 201 2.31 1.48 6.23
C SER A 201 1.33 0.35 6.53
N TYR A 202 1.32 -0.12 7.79
CA TYR A 202 0.22 -0.96 8.28
C TYR A 202 -1.09 -0.18 8.46
N THR A 203 -1.04 1.14 8.47
CA THR A 203 -2.23 1.98 8.70
C THR A 203 -3.14 2.01 7.48
N HIS A 204 -4.42 1.71 7.70
CA HIS A 204 -5.49 1.97 6.74
C HIS A 204 -5.96 3.42 6.92
N LEU A 205 -5.71 4.25 5.93
CA LEU A 205 -6.05 5.68 5.98
C LEU A 205 -7.54 5.93 5.72
N TYR A 206 -8.09 6.94 6.40
CA TYR A 206 -9.36 7.55 6.04
C TYR A 206 -9.09 8.64 5.00
N TRP A 207 -9.74 8.56 3.85
CA TRP A 207 -9.42 9.39 2.70
C TRP A 207 -10.34 10.60 2.52
N GLY A 208 -11.38 10.74 3.34
CA GLY A 208 -12.43 11.73 3.15
C GLY A 208 -11.98 13.19 3.09
N GLU A 209 -10.88 13.53 3.74
CA GLU A 209 -10.39 14.91 3.88
C GLU A 209 -8.94 15.11 3.41
N ILE A 210 -8.36 14.12 2.71
CA ILE A 210 -6.98 14.21 2.25
C ILE A 210 -6.87 14.49 0.75
N ASP A 211 -5.84 15.24 0.38
CA ASP A 211 -5.39 15.34 -1.00
C ASP A 211 -4.41 14.20 -1.30
N LEU A 212 -4.90 13.16 -1.95
CA LEU A 212 -4.13 11.93 -2.18
C LEU A 212 -2.88 12.18 -3.03
N LEU A 213 -2.97 13.00 -4.07
CA LEU A 213 -1.84 13.28 -4.96
C LEU A 213 -0.75 14.09 -4.27
N LYS A 214 -1.12 14.96 -3.35
CA LYS A 214 -0.18 15.77 -2.56
C LYS A 214 0.73 14.91 -1.66
N LEU A 215 0.33 13.68 -1.33
CA LEU A 215 1.19 12.76 -0.58
C LEU A 215 2.49 12.44 -1.34
N PHE A 216 2.48 12.53 -2.66
CA PHE A 216 3.60 12.17 -3.54
C PHE A 216 4.47 13.35 -3.97
N GLU A 217 4.18 14.56 -3.52
CA GLU A 217 4.98 15.76 -3.78
C GLU A 217 6.32 15.77 -3.03
#